data_1c88dfa466840f9c8ca7043137d24ac6
#
_entry.id   1c88dfa466840f9c8ca7043137d24ac6
#
_cell.length_a   1.000
_cell.length_b   1.000
_cell.length_c   1.000
_cell.angle_alpha   90.00
_cell.angle_beta   90.00
_cell.angle_gamma   90.00
#
_symmetry.space_group_name_H-M   'P 1'
#
loop_
_entity.id
_entity.type
_entity.pdbx_description
1 polymer ?
#
loop_
_entity_poly.entity_id
_entity_poly.type
_entity_poly.pdbx_seq_one_letter_code
_entity_poly.pdbx_strand_id
1 'polypeptide(L)'
;MLIGDLWQRTELSRRDRSIVTVAILIARNQPAELKHNVEVALDNDVTAAEISEIITHLAFYSGWPNAMAAVAVTKDIFVARGIGREQLAAASPQLLPLNQAVENQRSTTVEQNFGTISPGLVKFTTQPLFLDLWQRPGLKPRDRSLVTVSALIAAGQSAQIGYHLNRAMDNGLTAQEAGEIVAHAAFYAGWPNAFSAVAVVSEVLRARRLAG
;
A
#
# COMPACT_ATOMS: atom_id res chain seq x y z
N MET A 1 -0.56 -15.50 -20.66
CA MET A 1 -1.34 -15.39 -19.41
C MET A 1 -0.88 -14.20 -18.58
N LEU A 2 0.26 -14.17 -17.89
CA LEU A 2 0.64 -13.02 -17.05
C LEU A 2 0.73 -11.69 -17.83
N ILE A 3 1.61 -11.61 -18.82
CA ILE A 3 1.82 -10.37 -19.60
C ILE A 3 0.71 -10.17 -20.65
N GLY A 4 0.29 -11.24 -21.35
CA GLY A 4 -0.69 -11.16 -22.44
C GLY A 4 -2.13 -10.95 -21.99
N ASP A 5 -2.49 -11.38 -20.77
CA ASP A 5 -3.88 -11.31 -20.29
C ASP A 5 -3.99 -10.38 -19.08
N LEU A 6 -3.37 -10.71 -17.94
CA LEU A 6 -3.51 -9.93 -16.70
C LEU A 6 -3.13 -8.46 -16.86
N TRP A 7 -1.96 -8.19 -17.47
CA TRP A 7 -1.48 -6.81 -17.65
C TRP A 7 -2.24 -6.03 -18.76
N GLN A 8 -3.07 -6.68 -19.56
CA GLN A 8 -3.90 -6.05 -20.59
C GLN A 8 -5.34 -5.75 -20.12
N ARG A 9 -5.72 -6.25 -18.96
CA ARG A 9 -7.05 -5.99 -18.40
C ARG A 9 -7.20 -4.52 -18.02
N THR A 10 -8.34 -3.93 -18.35
CA THR A 10 -8.62 -2.48 -18.23
C THR A 10 -9.16 -2.06 -16.86
N GLU A 11 -9.53 -3.01 -16.01
CA GLU A 11 -10.13 -2.79 -14.70
C GLU A 11 -9.18 -2.16 -13.67
N LEU A 12 -7.88 -2.21 -13.95
CA LEU A 12 -6.85 -1.52 -13.20
C LEU A 12 -5.82 -0.93 -14.18
N SER A 13 -5.46 0.33 -14.02
CA SER A 13 -4.49 0.98 -14.89
C SER A 13 -3.10 0.31 -14.83
N ARG A 14 -2.28 0.47 -15.86
CA ARG A 14 -0.90 -0.04 -15.86
C ARG A 14 -0.08 0.55 -14.72
N ARG A 15 -0.29 1.83 -14.43
CA ARG A 15 0.34 2.50 -13.31
C ARG A 15 -0.05 1.83 -11.98
N ASP A 16 -1.34 1.61 -11.75
CA ASP A 16 -1.80 0.98 -10.51
C ASP A 16 -1.35 -0.47 -10.39
N ARG A 17 -1.33 -1.23 -11.49
CA ARG A 17 -0.74 -2.59 -11.50
C ARG A 17 0.73 -2.57 -11.07
N SER A 18 1.49 -1.59 -11.52
CA SER A 18 2.88 -1.41 -11.11
C SER A 18 3.01 -1.11 -9.62
N ILE A 19 2.15 -0.22 -9.07
CA ILE A 19 2.11 0.07 -7.63
C ILE A 19 1.78 -1.20 -6.84
N VAL A 20 0.76 -1.95 -7.24
CA VAL A 20 0.37 -3.22 -6.61
C VAL A 20 1.51 -4.23 -6.64
N THR A 21 2.16 -4.39 -7.80
CA THR A 21 3.28 -5.34 -7.94
C THR A 21 4.46 -4.96 -7.05
N VAL A 22 4.90 -3.70 -7.09
CA VAL A 22 6.00 -3.20 -6.24
C VAL A 22 5.67 -3.40 -4.76
N ALA A 23 4.43 -3.07 -4.34
CA ALA A 23 4.01 -3.25 -2.95
C ALA A 23 4.05 -4.72 -2.52
N ILE A 24 3.56 -5.64 -3.35
CA ILE A 24 3.59 -7.08 -3.08
C ILE A 24 5.03 -7.59 -2.97
N LEU A 25 5.90 -7.21 -3.91
CA LEU A 25 7.29 -7.67 -3.94
C LEU A 25 8.08 -7.18 -2.72
N ILE A 26 7.86 -5.94 -2.28
CA ILE A 26 8.45 -5.42 -1.04
C ILE A 26 7.90 -6.19 0.16
N ALA A 27 6.58 -6.36 0.27
CA ALA A 27 5.96 -7.06 1.39
C ALA A 27 6.43 -8.51 1.53
N ARG A 28 6.72 -9.17 0.42
CA ARG A 28 7.21 -10.55 0.38
C ARG A 28 8.75 -10.67 0.39
N ASN A 29 9.47 -9.56 0.47
CA ASN A 29 10.93 -9.50 0.41
C ASN A 29 11.51 -10.23 -0.82
N GLN A 30 11.11 -9.79 -2.01
CA GLN A 30 11.52 -10.36 -3.30
C GLN A 30 12.44 -9.38 -4.07
N PRO A 31 13.69 -9.11 -3.61
CA PRO A 31 14.55 -8.09 -4.20
C PRO A 31 14.97 -8.39 -5.64
N ALA A 32 15.10 -9.67 -6.01
CA ALA A 32 15.45 -10.06 -7.37
C ALA A 32 14.40 -9.63 -8.40
N GLU A 33 13.12 -9.90 -8.11
CA GLU A 33 11.99 -9.52 -8.95
C GLU A 33 11.69 -8.02 -8.85
N LEU A 34 11.96 -7.41 -7.70
CA LEU A 34 11.69 -6.00 -7.45
C LEU A 34 12.46 -5.10 -8.43
N LYS A 35 13.69 -5.46 -8.80
CA LYS A 35 14.52 -4.65 -9.70
C LYS A 35 13.79 -4.36 -11.01
N HIS A 36 13.38 -5.39 -11.73
CA HIS A 36 12.66 -5.25 -13.00
C HIS A 36 11.33 -4.49 -12.81
N ASN A 37 10.58 -4.80 -11.76
CA ASN A 37 9.26 -4.23 -11.54
C ASN A 37 9.29 -2.75 -11.09
N VAL A 38 10.36 -2.27 -10.46
CA VAL A 38 10.59 -0.83 -10.23
C VAL A 38 10.89 -0.11 -11.54
N GLU A 39 11.68 -0.70 -12.44
CA GLU A 39 11.91 -0.14 -13.77
C GLU A 39 10.60 -0.03 -14.57
N VAL A 40 9.79 -1.09 -14.57
CA VAL A 40 8.45 -1.09 -15.19
C VAL A 40 7.53 -0.05 -14.55
N ALA A 41 7.60 0.13 -13.23
CA ALA A 41 6.78 1.13 -12.54
C ALA A 41 7.14 2.56 -12.99
N LEU A 42 8.43 2.88 -13.10
CA LEU A 42 8.89 4.16 -13.63
C LEU A 42 8.44 4.38 -15.09
N ASP A 43 8.47 3.32 -15.92
CA ASP A 43 8.02 3.37 -17.31
C ASP A 43 6.48 3.48 -17.45
N ASN A 44 5.74 3.13 -16.41
CA ASN A 44 4.29 3.25 -16.29
C ASN A 44 3.85 4.47 -15.44
N ASP A 45 4.64 5.54 -15.44
CA ASP A 45 4.33 6.83 -14.81
C ASP A 45 4.21 6.80 -13.27
N VAL A 46 4.80 5.82 -12.60
CA VAL A 46 5.03 5.88 -11.15
C VAL A 46 6.31 6.68 -10.92
N THR A 47 6.22 7.82 -10.28
CA THR A 47 7.37 8.71 -10.07
C THR A 47 8.36 8.16 -9.03
N ALA A 48 9.60 8.64 -9.08
CA ALA A 48 10.62 8.29 -8.08
C ALA A 48 10.21 8.73 -6.66
N ALA A 49 9.53 9.87 -6.55
CA ALA A 49 8.95 10.32 -5.27
C ALA A 49 7.91 9.34 -4.74
N GLU A 50 7.01 8.85 -5.58
CA GLU A 50 6.00 7.86 -5.19
C GLU A 50 6.65 6.52 -4.80
N ILE A 51 7.65 6.04 -5.55
CA ILE A 51 8.38 4.81 -5.19
C ILE A 51 9.07 4.96 -3.82
N SER A 52 9.71 6.09 -3.55
CA SER A 52 10.33 6.35 -2.26
C SER A 52 9.31 6.39 -1.11
N GLU A 53 8.12 6.95 -1.34
CA GLU A 53 7.02 6.94 -0.36
C GLU A 53 6.39 5.56 -0.18
N ILE A 54 6.29 4.74 -1.23
CA ILE A 54 5.84 3.34 -1.13
C ILE A 54 6.79 2.56 -0.20
N ILE A 55 8.10 2.69 -0.39
CA ILE A 55 9.10 2.03 0.46
C ILE A 55 8.99 2.52 1.90
N THR A 56 8.88 3.84 2.11
CA THR A 56 8.70 4.45 3.44
C THR A 56 7.43 3.93 4.11
N HIS A 57 6.32 3.87 3.39
CA HIS A 57 5.05 3.36 3.89
C HIS A 57 5.15 1.88 4.29
N LEU A 58 5.79 1.07 3.47
CA LEU A 58 5.92 -0.36 3.72
C LEU A 58 6.94 -0.71 4.80
N ALA A 59 7.79 0.22 5.24
CA ALA A 59 8.57 0.03 6.46
C ALA A 59 7.68 -0.20 7.68
N PHE A 60 6.49 0.43 7.71
CA PHE A 60 5.51 0.24 8.78
C PHE A 60 4.59 -0.97 8.57
N TYR A 61 4.23 -1.29 7.32
CA TYR A 61 3.27 -2.38 7.03
C TYR A 61 3.93 -3.73 6.72
N SER A 62 5.19 -3.73 6.31
CA SER A 62 5.92 -4.95 5.95
C SER A 62 7.21 -5.14 6.74
N GLY A 63 7.54 -4.18 7.61
CA GLY A 63 8.72 -4.19 8.45
C GLY A 63 9.94 -3.53 7.82
N TRP A 64 10.78 -2.96 8.67
CA TRP A 64 12.00 -2.24 8.29
C TRP A 64 12.96 -3.05 7.42
N PRO A 65 13.24 -4.35 7.71
CA PRO A 65 14.14 -5.13 6.86
C PRO A 65 13.71 -5.24 5.41
N ASN A 66 12.40 -5.41 5.14
CA ASN A 66 11.87 -5.48 3.79
C ASN A 66 12.01 -4.13 3.06
N ALA A 67 11.72 -3.04 3.75
CA ALA A 67 11.90 -1.69 3.21
C ALA A 67 13.37 -1.40 2.89
N MET A 68 14.31 -1.78 3.77
CA MET A 68 15.73 -1.56 3.54
C MET A 68 16.28 -2.40 2.38
N ALA A 69 15.80 -3.62 2.20
CA ALA A 69 16.11 -4.41 1.01
C ALA A 69 15.63 -3.72 -0.28
N ALA A 70 14.40 -3.14 -0.24
CA ALA A 70 13.88 -2.38 -1.37
C ALA A 70 14.66 -1.08 -1.64
N VAL A 71 15.12 -0.37 -0.60
CA VAL A 71 16.01 0.80 -0.75
C VAL A 71 17.28 0.44 -1.49
N ALA A 72 17.92 -0.69 -1.13
CA ALA A 72 19.17 -1.12 -1.79
C ALA A 72 18.97 -1.34 -3.29
N VAL A 73 17.91 -2.05 -3.68
CA VAL A 73 17.56 -2.30 -5.09
C VAL A 73 17.23 -1.00 -5.84
N THR A 74 16.39 -0.16 -5.24
CA THR A 74 15.88 1.05 -5.88
C THR A 74 16.97 2.11 -6.07
N LYS A 75 17.91 2.20 -5.13
CA LYS A 75 19.07 3.11 -5.23
C LYS A 75 19.86 2.88 -6.51
N ASP A 76 20.16 1.63 -6.85
CA ASP A 76 20.94 1.31 -8.05
C ASP A 76 20.19 1.68 -9.33
N ILE A 77 18.87 1.48 -9.36
CA ILE A 77 18.01 1.88 -10.49
C ILE A 77 17.98 3.40 -10.62
N PHE A 78 17.82 4.13 -9.53
CA PHE A 78 17.77 5.59 -9.56
C PHE A 78 19.10 6.18 -10.06
N VAL A 79 20.23 5.63 -9.60
CA VAL A 79 21.55 6.03 -10.10
C VAL A 79 21.67 5.76 -11.60
N ALA A 80 21.27 4.58 -12.07
CA ALA A 80 21.34 4.20 -13.48
C ALA A 80 20.44 5.08 -14.39
N ARG A 81 19.31 5.56 -13.86
CA ARG A 81 18.37 6.45 -14.57
C ARG A 81 18.66 7.96 -14.38
N GLY A 82 19.70 8.32 -13.66
CA GLY A 82 20.05 9.72 -13.39
C GLY A 82 19.01 10.43 -12.50
N ILE A 83 18.26 9.68 -11.67
CA ILE A 83 17.28 10.23 -10.73
C ILE A 83 18.01 10.75 -9.51
N GLY A 84 17.99 12.06 -9.31
CA GLY A 84 18.63 12.73 -8.20
C GLY A 84 17.74 12.81 -6.94
N ARG A 85 18.37 13.23 -5.84
CA ARG A 85 17.69 13.34 -4.53
C ARG A 85 16.51 14.33 -4.55
N GLU A 86 16.59 15.36 -5.38
CA GLU A 86 15.56 16.38 -5.54
C GLU A 86 14.26 15.85 -6.17
N GLN A 87 14.34 14.69 -6.83
CA GLN A 87 13.18 14.00 -7.44
C GLN A 87 12.52 13.01 -6.48
N LEU A 88 13.06 12.83 -5.28
CA LEU A 88 12.50 11.97 -4.26
C LEU A 88 11.52 12.73 -3.36
N ALA A 89 10.68 11.99 -2.64
CA ALA A 89 9.81 12.59 -1.64
C ALA A 89 10.64 13.26 -0.53
N ALA A 90 10.18 14.42 -0.05
CA ALA A 90 10.85 15.13 1.02
C ALA A 90 10.89 14.32 2.30
N ALA A 91 12.01 14.32 3.02
CA ALA A 91 12.15 13.63 4.30
C ALA A 91 11.17 14.16 5.37
N SER A 92 10.95 15.47 5.36
CA SER A 92 10.01 16.16 6.28
C SER A 92 9.10 17.08 5.46
N PRO A 93 8.05 16.53 4.80
CA PRO A 93 7.15 17.34 3.99
C PRO A 93 6.14 18.09 4.85
N GLN A 94 5.51 19.11 4.27
CA GLN A 94 4.28 19.66 4.83
C GLN A 94 3.17 18.59 4.71
N LEU A 95 2.58 18.22 5.85
CA LEU A 95 1.58 17.17 5.92
C LEU A 95 0.23 17.61 5.36
N LEU A 96 -0.53 16.67 4.83
CA LEU A 96 -1.92 16.89 4.41
C LEU A 96 -2.82 17.18 5.62
N PRO A 97 -3.94 17.89 5.44
CA PRO A 97 -4.89 18.14 6.50
C PRO A 97 -5.44 16.84 7.10
N LEU A 98 -5.45 16.77 8.44
CA LEU A 98 -5.99 15.63 9.16
C LEU A 98 -7.51 15.78 9.35
N ASN A 99 -8.26 14.72 9.06
CA ASN A 99 -9.65 14.63 9.52
C ASN A 99 -9.67 14.26 11.01
N GLN A 100 -9.77 15.28 11.87
CA GLN A 100 -9.66 15.13 13.31
C GLN A 100 -10.75 14.21 13.91
N ALA A 101 -11.97 14.23 13.35
CA ALA A 101 -13.07 13.39 13.84
C ALA A 101 -12.78 11.90 13.61
N VAL A 102 -12.34 11.56 12.40
CA VAL A 102 -11.97 10.19 12.03
C VAL A 102 -10.76 9.71 12.84
N GLU A 103 -9.75 10.56 13.02
CA GLU A 103 -8.56 10.22 13.80
C GLU A 103 -8.89 10.02 15.29
N ASN A 104 -9.72 10.87 15.89
CA ASN A 104 -10.15 10.72 17.26
C ASN A 104 -10.89 9.39 17.47
N GLN A 105 -11.79 9.03 16.57
CA GLN A 105 -12.51 7.75 16.64
C GLN A 105 -11.54 6.55 16.53
N ARG A 106 -10.61 6.59 15.56
CA ARG A 106 -9.60 5.56 15.38
C ARG A 106 -8.71 5.41 16.62
N SER A 107 -8.14 6.52 17.10
CA SER A 107 -7.21 6.51 18.24
C SER A 107 -7.88 6.05 19.52
N THR A 108 -9.11 6.49 19.77
CA THR A 108 -9.92 6.03 20.92
C THR A 108 -10.15 4.52 20.87
N THR A 109 -10.54 3.99 19.71
CA THR A 109 -10.75 2.54 19.53
C THR A 109 -9.48 1.74 19.79
N VAL A 110 -8.34 2.21 19.27
CA VAL A 110 -7.04 1.54 19.46
C VAL A 110 -6.59 1.61 20.91
N GLU A 111 -6.76 2.77 21.57
CA GLU A 111 -6.42 2.94 22.99
C GLU A 111 -7.26 2.02 23.87
N GLN A 112 -8.58 1.98 23.67
CA GLN A 112 -9.49 1.16 24.47
C GLN A 112 -9.19 -0.35 24.33
N ASN A 113 -8.85 -0.80 23.14
CA ASN A 113 -8.61 -2.23 22.88
C ASN A 113 -7.21 -2.69 23.29
N PHE A 114 -6.19 -1.82 23.19
CA PHE A 114 -4.80 -2.24 23.28
C PHE A 114 -3.93 -1.42 24.21
N GLY A 115 -4.44 -0.28 24.75
CA GLY A 115 -3.67 0.64 25.58
C GLY A 115 -3.04 0.00 26.81
N THR A 116 -3.77 -0.86 27.49
CA THR A 116 -3.30 -1.59 28.69
C THR A 116 -2.34 -2.73 28.35
N ILE A 117 -2.43 -3.28 27.12
CA ILE A 117 -1.64 -4.45 26.68
C ILE A 117 -0.31 -3.98 26.09
N SER A 118 -0.35 -3.00 25.19
CA SER A 118 0.83 -2.51 24.49
C SER A 118 0.78 -0.99 24.27
N PRO A 119 1.05 -0.19 25.30
CA PRO A 119 1.01 1.28 25.19
C PRO A 119 2.04 1.82 24.18
N GLY A 120 3.17 1.13 24.00
CA GLY A 120 4.16 1.48 22.98
C GLY A 120 3.61 1.33 21.57
N LEU A 121 2.90 0.24 21.28
CA LEU A 121 2.25 0.03 19.97
C LEU A 121 1.21 1.13 19.71
N VAL A 122 0.37 1.45 20.69
CA VAL A 122 -0.65 2.51 20.57
C VAL A 122 0.01 3.85 20.29
N LYS A 123 1.05 4.21 21.04
CA LYS A 123 1.82 5.44 20.84
C LYS A 123 2.37 5.54 19.42
N PHE A 124 3.04 4.48 18.93
CA PHE A 124 3.65 4.48 17.59
C PHE A 124 2.62 4.34 16.47
N THR A 125 1.46 3.76 16.73
CA THR A 125 0.33 3.79 15.79
C THR A 125 -0.19 5.22 15.63
N THR A 126 -0.28 5.98 16.67
CA THR A 126 -0.77 7.37 16.60
C THR A 126 0.29 8.31 16.03
N GLN A 127 1.45 8.42 16.66
CA GLN A 127 2.43 9.47 16.31
C GLN A 127 3.09 9.27 14.93
N PRO A 128 3.94 8.25 14.66
CA PRO A 128 4.58 8.16 13.37
C PRO A 128 3.67 7.58 12.28
N LEU A 129 2.68 6.73 12.61
CA LEU A 129 1.90 6.07 11.59
C LEU A 129 0.76 6.96 11.08
N PHE A 130 -0.21 7.36 11.91
CA PHE A 130 -1.39 8.07 11.44
C PHE A 130 -1.25 9.59 11.41
N LEU A 131 -0.47 10.20 12.31
CA LEU A 131 -0.25 11.65 12.35
C LEU A 131 0.89 12.13 11.43
N ASP A 132 1.75 11.24 10.92
CA ASP A 132 2.81 11.59 9.98
C ASP A 132 2.65 10.76 8.69
N LEU A 133 2.97 9.46 8.68
CA LEU A 133 3.08 8.65 7.47
C LEU A 133 1.83 8.73 6.59
N TRP A 134 0.64 8.59 7.17
CA TRP A 134 -0.63 8.67 6.43
C TRP A 134 -0.96 10.07 5.92
N GLN A 135 -0.33 11.12 6.45
CA GLN A 135 -0.55 12.50 6.02
C GLN A 135 0.53 13.01 5.06
N ARG A 136 1.52 12.21 4.71
CA ARG A 136 2.60 12.61 3.79
C ARG A 136 2.07 12.72 2.36
N PRO A 137 2.32 13.86 1.64
CA PRO A 137 1.74 14.12 0.33
C PRO A 137 2.45 13.43 -0.83
N GLY A 138 3.64 12.85 -0.61
CA GLY A 138 4.45 12.21 -1.65
C GLY A 138 3.79 10.97 -2.28
N LEU A 139 2.73 10.45 -1.67
CA LEU A 139 1.84 9.45 -2.25
C LEU A 139 0.39 9.85 -1.96
N LYS A 140 -0.44 9.92 -3.00
CA LYS A 140 -1.87 10.28 -2.84
C LYS A 140 -2.57 9.35 -1.85
N PRO A 141 -3.57 9.83 -1.07
CA PRO A 141 -4.29 8.99 -0.09
C PRO A 141 -4.88 7.71 -0.68
N ARG A 142 -5.40 7.76 -1.92
CA ARG A 142 -5.89 6.59 -2.66
C ARG A 142 -4.75 5.58 -2.92
N ASP A 143 -3.62 6.06 -3.44
CA ASP A 143 -2.50 5.19 -3.80
C ASP A 143 -1.82 4.62 -2.55
N ARG A 144 -1.75 5.40 -1.46
CA ARG A 144 -1.29 4.91 -0.16
C ARG A 144 -2.15 3.77 0.37
N SER A 145 -3.47 3.89 0.20
CA SER A 145 -4.41 2.82 0.54
C SER A 145 -4.28 1.60 -0.38
N LEU A 146 -4.05 1.82 -1.68
CA LEU A 146 -3.76 0.77 -2.66
C LEU A 146 -2.53 -0.05 -2.25
N VAL A 147 -1.44 0.62 -1.88
CA VAL A 147 -0.20 0.00 -1.38
C VAL A 147 -0.48 -0.84 -0.13
N THR A 148 -1.25 -0.28 0.83
CA THR A 148 -1.56 -0.98 2.08
C THR A 148 -2.35 -2.26 1.85
N VAL A 149 -3.44 -2.17 1.08
CA VAL A 149 -4.29 -3.35 0.77
C VAL A 149 -3.47 -4.42 0.04
N SER A 150 -2.64 -4.02 -0.93
CA SER A 150 -1.77 -4.95 -1.68
C SER A 150 -0.76 -5.67 -0.78
N ALA A 151 -0.13 -4.95 0.14
CA ALA A 151 0.81 -5.51 1.10
C ALA A 151 0.13 -6.47 2.10
N LEU A 152 -1.07 -6.12 2.57
CA LEU A 152 -1.84 -6.99 3.49
C LEU A 152 -2.26 -8.29 2.80
N ILE A 153 -2.70 -8.22 1.54
CA ILE A 153 -3.00 -9.43 0.74
C ILE A 153 -1.72 -10.28 0.60
N ALA A 154 -0.60 -9.65 0.24
CA ALA A 154 0.67 -10.34 0.04
C ALA A 154 1.20 -11.04 1.29
N ALA A 155 0.95 -10.44 2.46
CA ALA A 155 1.35 -10.98 3.76
C ALA A 155 0.33 -11.94 4.39
N GLY A 156 -0.83 -12.18 3.73
CA GLY A 156 -1.89 -13.04 4.26
C GLY A 156 -2.62 -12.44 5.47
N GLN A 157 -2.55 -11.12 5.67
CA GLN A 157 -3.15 -10.42 6.81
C GLN A 157 -4.62 -10.07 6.55
N SER A 158 -5.45 -11.06 6.24
CA SER A 158 -6.84 -10.89 5.84
C SER A 158 -7.69 -10.14 6.88
N ALA A 159 -7.44 -10.36 8.17
CA ALA A 159 -8.14 -9.68 9.25
C ALA A 159 -7.99 -8.13 9.22
N GLN A 160 -6.92 -7.62 8.63
CA GLN A 160 -6.64 -6.18 8.53
C GLN A 160 -7.21 -5.56 7.25
N ILE A 161 -7.55 -6.37 6.24
CA ILE A 161 -8.00 -5.87 4.93
C ILE A 161 -9.28 -5.05 5.06
N GLY A 162 -10.25 -5.49 5.87
CA GLY A 162 -11.55 -4.83 5.97
C GLY A 162 -11.46 -3.35 6.32
N TYR A 163 -10.69 -2.99 7.33
CA TYR A 163 -10.46 -1.58 7.72
C TYR A 163 -9.79 -0.79 6.59
N HIS A 164 -8.69 -1.31 6.05
CA HIS A 164 -7.90 -0.61 5.05
C HIS A 164 -8.59 -0.52 3.68
N LEU A 165 -9.40 -1.51 3.31
CA LEU A 165 -10.20 -1.45 2.09
C LEU A 165 -11.31 -0.40 2.19
N ASN A 166 -12.01 -0.32 3.34
CA ASN A 166 -12.98 0.77 3.55
C ASN A 166 -12.30 2.13 3.40
N ARG A 167 -11.14 2.35 4.02
CA ARG A 167 -10.36 3.58 3.86
C ARG A 167 -9.92 3.81 2.41
N ALA A 168 -9.55 2.75 1.68
CA ALA A 168 -9.19 2.85 0.27
C ALA A 168 -10.37 3.35 -0.57
N MET A 169 -11.56 2.81 -0.34
CA MET A 169 -12.78 3.22 -1.04
C MET A 169 -13.21 4.65 -0.67
N ASP A 170 -13.04 5.06 0.58
CA ASP A 170 -13.28 6.44 1.02
C ASP A 170 -12.29 7.42 0.34
N ASN A 171 -11.11 6.95 -0.02
CA ASN A 171 -10.10 7.69 -0.78
C ASN A 171 -10.25 7.55 -2.32
N GLY A 172 -11.34 6.95 -2.80
CA GLY A 172 -11.68 6.87 -4.22
C GLY A 172 -11.32 5.58 -4.94
N LEU A 173 -10.91 4.51 -4.23
CA LEU A 173 -10.77 3.19 -4.86
C LEU A 173 -12.15 2.62 -5.16
N THR A 174 -12.36 2.15 -6.38
CA THR A 174 -13.64 1.58 -6.81
C THR A 174 -13.77 0.10 -6.44
N ALA A 175 -15.00 -0.41 -6.43
CA ALA A 175 -15.27 -1.84 -6.21
C ALA A 175 -14.62 -2.73 -7.30
N GLN A 176 -14.59 -2.24 -8.54
CA GLN A 176 -13.98 -2.94 -9.67
C GLN A 176 -12.46 -3.04 -9.48
N GLU A 177 -11.81 -1.93 -9.12
CA GLU A 177 -10.37 -1.91 -8.82
C GLU A 177 -10.02 -2.82 -7.63
N ALA A 178 -10.85 -2.83 -6.56
CA ALA A 178 -10.65 -3.72 -5.41
C ALA A 178 -10.65 -5.20 -5.82
N GLY A 179 -11.57 -5.61 -6.68
CA GLY A 179 -11.60 -6.97 -7.24
C GLY A 179 -10.37 -7.28 -8.10
N GLU A 180 -9.95 -6.32 -8.90
CA GLU A 180 -8.81 -6.51 -9.82
C GLU A 180 -7.46 -6.54 -9.08
N ILE A 181 -7.32 -5.81 -7.95
CA ILE A 181 -6.15 -5.93 -7.06
C ILE A 181 -6.00 -7.37 -6.57
N VAL A 182 -7.09 -8.01 -6.16
CA VAL A 182 -7.07 -9.42 -5.71
C VAL A 182 -6.66 -10.36 -6.84
N ALA A 183 -7.22 -10.17 -8.04
CA ALA A 183 -6.88 -10.96 -9.22
C ALA A 183 -5.39 -10.80 -9.58
N HIS A 184 -4.88 -9.55 -9.55
CA HIS A 184 -3.47 -9.26 -9.79
C HIS A 184 -2.57 -9.89 -8.72
N ALA A 185 -2.96 -9.76 -7.45
CA ALA A 185 -2.21 -10.32 -6.32
C ALA A 185 -2.10 -11.85 -6.37
N ALA A 186 -3.07 -12.56 -6.97
CA ALA A 186 -3.01 -14.02 -7.12
C ALA A 186 -1.74 -14.49 -7.84
N PHE A 187 -1.26 -13.72 -8.83
CA PHE A 187 -0.07 -14.06 -9.61
C PHE A 187 1.25 -13.74 -8.87
N TYR A 188 1.27 -12.76 -7.98
CA TYR A 188 2.49 -12.30 -7.30
C TYR A 188 2.57 -12.76 -5.84
N ALA A 189 1.43 -12.96 -5.18
CA ALA A 189 1.34 -13.40 -3.78
C ALA A 189 0.83 -14.84 -3.60
N GLY A 190 0.30 -15.44 -4.68
CA GLY A 190 -0.25 -16.78 -4.70
C GLY A 190 -1.76 -16.83 -4.44
N TRP A 191 -2.40 -17.83 -5.03
CA TRP A 191 -3.86 -18.06 -4.97
C TRP A 191 -4.42 -18.16 -3.54
N PRO A 192 -3.78 -18.83 -2.57
CA PRO A 192 -4.32 -18.92 -1.22
C PRO A 192 -4.51 -17.54 -0.55
N ASN A 193 -3.53 -16.62 -0.74
CA ASN A 193 -3.64 -15.26 -0.22
C ASN A 193 -4.78 -14.49 -0.92
N ALA A 194 -4.90 -14.64 -2.23
CA ALA A 194 -5.97 -14.00 -3.00
C ALA A 194 -7.37 -14.52 -2.58
N PHE A 195 -7.54 -15.82 -2.38
CA PHE A 195 -8.81 -16.37 -1.91
C PHE A 195 -9.17 -15.96 -0.47
N SER A 196 -8.18 -15.87 0.42
CA SER A 196 -8.41 -15.31 1.76
C SER A 196 -8.82 -13.84 1.71
N ALA A 197 -8.23 -13.07 0.80
CA ALA A 197 -8.54 -11.65 0.63
C ALA A 197 -9.90 -11.43 -0.02
N VAL A 198 -10.28 -12.20 -1.07
CA VAL A 198 -11.54 -11.99 -1.80
C VAL A 198 -12.77 -12.20 -0.91
N ALA A 199 -12.69 -13.08 0.07
CA ALA A 199 -13.75 -13.27 1.05
C ALA A 199 -14.04 -11.96 1.81
N VAL A 200 -12.99 -11.32 2.35
CA VAL A 200 -13.11 -10.04 3.06
C VAL A 200 -13.53 -8.91 2.13
N VAL A 201 -12.97 -8.84 0.92
CA VAL A 201 -13.37 -7.84 -0.09
C VAL A 201 -14.87 -7.95 -0.39
N SER A 202 -15.38 -9.17 -0.58
CA SER A 202 -16.82 -9.42 -0.81
C SER A 202 -17.68 -8.91 0.34
N GLU A 203 -17.29 -9.15 1.60
CA GLU A 203 -18.00 -8.66 2.78
C GLU A 203 -18.04 -7.13 2.82
N VAL A 204 -16.92 -6.46 2.61
CA VAL A 204 -16.84 -5.00 2.59
C VAL A 204 -17.72 -4.42 1.48
N LEU A 205 -17.62 -4.95 0.26
CA LEU A 205 -18.42 -4.47 -0.87
C LEU A 205 -19.93 -4.68 -0.67
N ARG A 206 -20.32 -5.79 -0.04
CA ARG A 206 -21.72 -6.04 0.30
C ARG A 206 -22.21 -5.07 1.37
N ALA A 207 -21.45 -4.86 2.44
CA ALA A 207 -21.81 -3.93 3.51
C ALA A 207 -21.98 -2.50 2.98
N ARG A 208 -21.09 -2.04 2.11
CA ARG A 208 -21.16 -0.70 1.51
C ARG A 208 -22.35 -0.54 0.55
N ARG A 209 -22.77 -1.59 -0.16
CA ARG A 209 -23.99 -1.54 -1.01
C ARG A 209 -25.28 -1.47 -0.21
N LEU A 210 -25.30 -1.97 1.03
CA LEU A 210 -26.48 -1.91 1.89
C LEU A 210 -26.57 -0.60 2.67
N ALA A 211 -25.49 0.18 2.75
CA ALA A 211 -25.40 1.45 3.47
C ALA A 211 -25.65 2.69 2.56
N GLY A 212 -25.65 2.54 1.24
CA GLY A 212 -25.88 3.60 0.24
C GLY A 212 -27.13 3.38 -0.54
#